data_89fced1edaf853e3c32f513b686df306
#
_entry.id   89fced1edaf853e3c32f513b686df306
#
_cell.length_a   1.000
_cell.length_b   1.000
_cell.length_c   1.000
_cell.angle_alpha   90.00
_cell.angle_beta   90.00
_cell.angle_gamma   90.00
#
_symmetry.space_group_name_H-M   'P 1'
#
loop_
_entity.id
_entity.type
_entity.pdbx_description
1 polymer ?
#
loop_
_entity_poly.entity_id
_entity_poly.type
_entity_poly.pdbx_seq_one_letter_code
_entity_poly.pdbx_strand_id
1 'polypeptide(L)'
;MLKLHHDMVTYNTLGVGKSIISIYDGDVKDSISKKEEYKDLPKCFLPIPSVEKYLKKKLVDEPDRKFIKQIGDKYFTQRSLDDIIADYINDPRTSRVKDNDGKNLYKVITSNLDRIGISEEEFIKYLADDIYDYENPQKFVETLKKQLL
;
A
#
# COMPACT_ATOMS: atom_id res chain seq x y z
N MET A 1 2.80 -13.87 5.94
CA MET A 1 1.87 -12.99 6.66
C MET A 1 1.14 -13.69 7.82
N LEU A 2 0.46 -14.81 7.61
CA LEU A 2 -0.24 -15.57 8.69
C LEU A 2 0.66 -15.95 9.88
N LYS A 3 1.92 -16.35 9.63
CA LYS A 3 2.88 -16.68 10.69
C LYS A 3 3.20 -15.48 11.58
N LEU A 4 3.42 -14.29 10.99
CA LEU A 4 3.69 -13.06 11.72
C LEU A 4 2.53 -12.68 12.64
N HIS A 5 1.28 -12.84 12.19
CA HIS A 5 0.10 -12.59 13.00
C HIS A 5 0.03 -13.51 14.23
N HIS A 6 0.34 -14.78 14.02
CA HIS A 6 0.36 -15.76 15.11
C HIS A 6 1.46 -15.43 16.14
N ASP A 7 2.64 -15.05 15.68
CA ASP A 7 3.75 -14.62 16.53
C ASP A 7 3.36 -13.38 17.34
N MET A 8 2.64 -12.40 16.74
CA MET A 8 2.14 -11.22 17.45
C MET A 8 1.14 -11.55 18.54
N VAL A 9 0.24 -12.50 18.33
CA VAL A 9 -0.68 -12.98 19.37
C VAL A 9 0.11 -13.58 20.53
N THR A 10 1.12 -14.40 20.25
CA THR A 10 2.01 -15.00 21.24
C THR A 10 2.74 -13.92 22.03
N TYR A 11 3.35 -12.94 21.41
CA TYR A 11 4.03 -11.82 22.07
C TYR A 11 3.09 -11.01 22.95
N ASN A 12 1.88 -10.74 22.48
CA ASN A 12 0.89 -10.04 23.28
C ASN A 12 0.49 -10.82 24.53
N THR A 13 0.28 -12.13 24.40
CA THR A 13 -0.04 -13.03 25.51
C THR A 13 1.07 -13.08 26.56
N LEU A 14 2.34 -13.02 26.12
CA LEU A 14 3.51 -12.98 27.01
C LEU A 14 3.77 -11.60 27.65
N GLY A 15 2.96 -10.58 27.31
CA GLY A 15 3.09 -9.22 27.82
C GLY A 15 4.25 -8.41 27.22
N VAL A 16 5.01 -8.96 26.28
CA VAL A 16 6.09 -8.27 25.57
C VAL A 16 5.60 -7.48 24.35
N GLY A 17 4.37 -7.73 23.90
CA GLY A 17 3.77 -7.10 22.74
C GLY A 17 3.24 -5.68 22.94
N LYS A 18 3.27 -5.13 24.16
CA LYS A 18 2.70 -3.80 24.46
C LYS A 18 3.39 -2.63 23.73
N SER A 19 4.63 -2.82 23.33
CA SER A 19 5.41 -1.84 22.57
C SER A 19 5.41 -2.10 21.07
N ILE A 20 4.66 -3.08 20.60
CA ILE A 20 4.60 -3.49 19.20
C ILE A 20 3.17 -3.32 18.71
N ILE A 21 3.02 -2.67 17.58
CA ILE A 21 1.74 -2.50 16.90
C ILE A 21 1.78 -3.14 15.51
N SER A 22 0.73 -3.86 15.16
CA SER A 22 0.54 -4.38 13.80
C SER A 22 -0.16 -3.36 12.93
N ILE A 23 0.39 -3.08 11.77
CA ILE A 23 -0.22 -2.20 10.77
C ILE A 23 -0.65 -3.08 9.59
N TYR A 24 -1.90 -2.99 9.25
CA TYR A 24 -2.52 -3.77 8.18
C TYR A 24 -2.99 -2.88 7.05
N ASP A 25 -3.09 -3.43 5.86
CA ASP A 25 -3.80 -2.80 4.75
C ASP A 25 -5.27 -2.56 5.12
N GLY A 26 -5.86 -1.49 4.59
CA GLY A 26 -7.23 -1.11 4.92
C GLY A 26 -8.28 -2.13 4.48
N ASP A 27 -8.00 -2.88 3.41
CA ASP A 27 -8.94 -3.85 2.83
C ASP A 27 -9.10 -5.14 3.66
N VAL A 28 -8.18 -5.41 4.60
CA VAL A 28 -8.29 -6.57 5.50
C VAL A 28 -8.97 -6.24 6.83
N LYS A 29 -9.39 -4.98 7.02
CA LYS A 29 -9.98 -4.51 8.29
C LYS A 29 -11.12 -5.39 8.79
N ASP A 30 -12.08 -5.70 7.93
CA ASP A 30 -13.27 -6.48 8.31
C ASP A 30 -12.91 -7.93 8.66
N SER A 31 -11.95 -8.52 7.94
CA SER A 31 -11.52 -9.89 8.17
C SER A 31 -10.69 -10.02 9.46
N ILE A 32 -9.81 -9.07 9.73
CA ILE A 32 -8.99 -9.05 10.95
C ILE A 32 -9.85 -8.73 12.19
N SER A 33 -10.78 -7.77 12.07
CA SER A 33 -11.63 -7.36 13.20
C SER A 33 -12.59 -8.45 13.66
N LYS A 34 -12.95 -9.41 12.81
CA LYS A 34 -13.83 -10.53 13.12
C LYS A 34 -13.11 -11.70 13.82
N LYS A 35 -11.77 -11.69 13.83
CA LYS A 35 -11.00 -12.77 14.46
C LYS A 35 -10.85 -12.50 15.95
N GLU A 36 -11.48 -13.34 16.77
CA GLU A 36 -11.43 -13.23 18.22
C GLU A 36 -10.00 -13.28 18.77
N GLU A 37 -9.14 -14.11 18.18
CA GLU A 37 -7.72 -14.24 18.54
C GLU A 37 -6.90 -12.95 18.36
N TYR A 38 -7.39 -11.99 17.54
CA TYR A 38 -6.72 -10.70 17.29
C TYR A 38 -7.42 -9.53 17.98
N LYS A 39 -8.46 -9.78 18.78
CA LYS A 39 -9.26 -8.74 19.41
C LYS A 39 -8.43 -7.79 20.25
N ASP A 40 -7.58 -8.32 21.10
CA ASP A 40 -6.75 -7.55 22.05
C ASP A 40 -5.39 -7.17 21.49
N LEU A 41 -5.10 -7.55 20.24
CA LEU A 41 -3.84 -7.23 19.58
C LEU A 41 -3.79 -5.72 19.24
N PRO A 42 -2.73 -4.98 19.68
CA PRO A 42 -2.52 -3.61 19.24
C PRO A 42 -2.39 -3.53 17.73
N LYS A 43 -3.32 -2.84 17.07
CA LYS A 43 -3.39 -2.81 15.61
C LYS A 43 -3.91 -1.50 15.07
N CYS A 44 -3.46 -1.16 13.88
CA CYS A 44 -3.94 -0.07 13.04
C CYS A 44 -4.19 -0.56 11.62
N PHE A 45 -5.02 0.18 10.89
CA PHE A 45 -5.27 -0.09 9.48
C PHE A 45 -4.89 1.14 8.66
N LEU A 46 -4.23 0.92 7.54
CA LEU A 46 -3.95 1.99 6.60
C LEU A 46 -5.25 2.64 6.12
N PRO A 47 -5.24 3.94 5.82
CA PRO A 47 -6.42 4.64 5.30
C PRO A 47 -6.77 4.27 3.85
N ILE A 48 -5.94 3.46 3.21
CA ILE A 48 -6.10 2.96 1.85
C ILE A 48 -6.23 1.44 1.85
N PRO A 49 -6.88 0.84 0.84
CA PRO A 49 -7.02 -0.62 0.76
C PRO A 49 -5.68 -1.35 0.80
N SER A 50 -4.77 -0.98 -0.11
CA SER A 50 -3.36 -1.34 -0.16
C SER A 50 -2.65 -0.37 -1.10
N VAL A 51 -1.33 -0.32 -1.08
CA VAL A 51 -0.55 0.54 -1.99
C VAL A 51 -0.78 0.14 -3.45
N GLU A 52 -0.83 -1.15 -3.73
CA GLU A 52 -1.06 -1.68 -5.08
C GLU A 52 -2.44 -1.31 -5.61
N LYS A 53 -3.49 -1.49 -4.84
CA LYS A 53 -4.87 -1.11 -5.21
C LYS A 53 -5.01 0.40 -5.37
N TYR A 54 -4.38 1.16 -4.49
CA TYR A 54 -4.36 2.62 -4.57
C TYR A 54 -3.73 3.11 -5.88
N LEU A 55 -2.54 2.58 -6.23
CA LEU A 55 -1.88 2.91 -7.49
C LEU A 55 -2.72 2.49 -8.70
N LYS A 56 -3.24 1.27 -8.69
CA LYS A 56 -4.09 0.81 -9.79
C LYS A 56 -5.29 1.71 -10.00
N LYS A 57 -5.96 2.10 -8.92
CA LYS A 57 -7.08 3.04 -8.99
C LYS A 57 -6.65 4.35 -9.66
N LYS A 58 -5.58 4.99 -9.17
CA LYS A 58 -5.14 6.30 -9.65
C LYS A 58 -4.48 6.29 -11.03
N LEU A 59 -3.90 5.19 -11.45
CA LEU A 59 -3.21 5.11 -12.73
C LEU A 59 -4.07 4.52 -13.86
N VAL A 60 -5.00 3.63 -13.54
CA VAL A 60 -5.71 2.81 -14.54
C VAL A 60 -7.24 2.90 -14.43
N ASP A 61 -7.80 2.63 -13.25
CA ASP A 61 -9.26 2.48 -13.10
C ASP A 61 -9.96 3.85 -13.12
N GLU A 62 -9.42 4.83 -12.41
CA GLU A 62 -9.87 6.22 -12.34
C GLU A 62 -8.66 7.17 -12.47
N PRO A 63 -8.12 7.33 -13.71
CA PRO A 63 -6.85 8.01 -13.91
C PRO A 63 -6.84 9.44 -13.39
N ASP A 64 -5.99 9.69 -12.40
CA ASP A 64 -5.72 11.02 -11.87
C ASP A 64 -4.56 11.67 -12.65
N ARG A 65 -4.88 12.54 -13.58
CA ARG A 65 -3.91 13.16 -14.49
C ARG A 65 -2.86 14.01 -13.77
N LYS A 66 -3.23 14.64 -12.67
CA LYS A 66 -2.28 15.41 -11.85
C LYS A 66 -1.26 14.47 -11.19
N PHE A 67 -1.74 13.40 -10.61
CA PHE A 67 -0.92 12.38 -9.97
C PHE A 67 0.01 11.68 -10.97
N ILE A 68 -0.51 11.25 -12.13
CA ILE A 68 0.28 10.64 -13.21
C ILE A 68 1.39 11.58 -13.66
N LYS A 69 1.07 12.87 -13.86
CA LYS A 69 2.05 13.87 -14.26
C LYS A 69 3.13 14.08 -13.19
N GLN A 70 2.77 14.19 -11.93
CA GLN A 70 3.72 14.38 -10.82
C GLN A 70 4.72 13.22 -10.72
N ILE A 71 4.23 11.98 -10.76
CA ILE A 71 5.09 10.79 -10.73
C ILE A 71 5.91 10.69 -12.02
N GLY A 72 5.30 10.94 -13.16
CA GLY A 72 5.97 10.92 -14.46
C GLY A 72 7.15 11.88 -14.53
N ASP A 73 6.91 13.14 -14.17
CA ASP A 73 7.94 14.19 -14.19
C ASP A 73 9.09 13.89 -13.20
N LYS A 74 8.79 13.26 -12.07
CA LYS A 74 9.80 12.96 -11.06
C LYS A 74 10.65 11.73 -11.39
N TYR A 75 10.04 10.64 -11.82
CA TYR A 75 10.71 9.33 -11.92
C TYR A 75 10.77 8.75 -13.34
N PHE A 76 9.88 9.13 -14.23
CA PHE A 76 9.74 8.48 -15.54
C PHE A 76 10.10 9.42 -16.70
N THR A 77 11.30 10.03 -16.59
CA THR A 77 11.81 10.98 -17.59
C THR A 77 12.43 10.29 -18.82
N GLN A 78 12.93 9.07 -18.66
CA GLN A 78 13.53 8.31 -19.77
C GLN A 78 12.49 7.52 -20.57
N ARG A 79 11.50 6.99 -19.89
CA ARG A 79 10.35 6.31 -20.46
C ARG A 79 9.11 6.82 -19.79
N SER A 80 8.15 7.32 -20.57
CA SER A 80 6.96 7.95 -20.01
C SER A 80 6.10 6.95 -19.18
N LEU A 81 5.53 7.44 -18.09
CA LEU A 81 4.62 6.63 -17.29
C LEU A 81 3.38 6.23 -18.09
N ASP A 82 2.90 7.09 -19.00
CA ASP A 82 1.78 6.77 -19.88
C ASP A 82 2.09 5.58 -20.81
N ASP A 83 3.31 5.50 -21.36
CA ASP A 83 3.72 4.35 -22.16
C ASP A 83 3.81 3.05 -21.33
N ILE A 84 4.31 3.15 -20.11
CA ILE A 84 4.38 2.00 -19.20
C ILE A 84 2.97 1.51 -18.85
N ILE A 85 2.05 2.42 -18.57
CA ILE A 85 0.65 2.08 -18.30
C ILE A 85 -0.02 1.48 -19.55
N ALA A 86 0.22 2.05 -20.72
CA ALA A 86 -0.31 1.52 -21.99
C ALA A 86 0.20 0.10 -22.26
N ASP A 87 1.48 -0.16 -22.07
CA ASP A 87 2.04 -1.50 -22.21
C ASP A 87 1.44 -2.49 -21.21
N TYR A 88 1.27 -2.08 -19.94
CA TYR A 88 0.58 -2.89 -18.95
C TYR A 88 -0.84 -3.23 -19.37
N ILE A 89 -1.62 -2.26 -19.85
CA ILE A 89 -3.02 -2.46 -20.31
C ILE A 89 -3.07 -3.40 -21.51
N ASN A 90 -2.11 -3.31 -22.42
CA ASN A 90 -2.09 -4.06 -23.67
C ASN A 90 -1.43 -5.44 -23.55
N ASP A 91 -0.64 -5.69 -22.49
CA ASP A 91 -0.01 -6.99 -22.29
C ASP A 91 -1.02 -8.02 -21.75
N PRO A 92 -1.36 -9.04 -22.54
CA PRO A 92 -2.30 -10.07 -22.11
C PRO A 92 -1.84 -10.87 -20.87
N ARG A 93 -0.57 -10.82 -20.51
CA ARG A 93 -0.02 -11.51 -19.35
C ARG A 93 -0.14 -10.69 -18.08
N THR A 94 -0.11 -9.36 -18.18
CA THR A 94 -0.11 -8.44 -17.04
C THR A 94 -1.46 -7.78 -16.81
N SER A 95 -2.22 -7.47 -17.88
CA SER A 95 -3.42 -6.64 -17.82
C SER A 95 -4.71 -7.41 -17.70
N ARG A 96 -4.73 -8.64 -18.17
CA ARG A 96 -6.03 -9.28 -18.36
C ARG A 96 -6.63 -9.79 -17.08
N VAL A 97 -7.78 -9.23 -16.81
CA VAL A 97 -8.92 -9.79 -16.09
C VAL A 97 -8.68 -10.13 -14.63
N LYS A 98 -7.44 -10.25 -14.16
CA LYS A 98 -7.15 -10.80 -12.83
C LYS A 98 -6.19 -10.00 -11.97
N ASP A 99 -5.77 -8.79 -12.39
CA ASP A 99 -4.97 -7.91 -11.54
C ASP A 99 -5.87 -7.01 -10.66
N ASN A 100 -6.89 -7.62 -10.04
CA ASN A 100 -7.85 -6.88 -9.22
C ASN A 100 -7.19 -6.23 -8.01
N ASP A 101 -6.10 -6.81 -7.52
CA ASP A 101 -5.32 -6.30 -6.39
C ASP A 101 -4.20 -5.33 -6.81
N GLY A 102 -3.97 -5.13 -8.11
CA GLY A 102 -2.95 -4.21 -8.64
C GLY A 102 -1.51 -4.68 -8.50
N LYS A 103 -1.25 -5.91 -8.08
CA LYS A 103 0.11 -6.43 -7.85
C LYS A 103 0.97 -6.49 -9.10
N ASN A 104 0.37 -6.84 -10.25
CA ASN A 104 1.11 -6.87 -11.50
C ASN A 104 1.49 -5.47 -11.96
N LEU A 105 0.58 -4.50 -11.87
CA LEU A 105 0.89 -3.10 -12.16
C LEU A 105 1.99 -2.57 -11.22
N TYR A 106 1.87 -2.81 -9.93
CA TYR A 106 2.85 -2.42 -8.94
C TYR A 106 4.24 -2.98 -9.26
N LYS A 107 4.31 -4.26 -9.63
CA LYS A 107 5.56 -4.90 -10.05
C LYS A 107 6.15 -4.28 -11.31
N VAL A 108 5.33 -3.93 -12.28
CA VAL A 108 5.78 -3.22 -13.50
C VAL A 108 6.37 -1.86 -13.15
N ILE A 109 5.68 -1.08 -12.31
CA ILE A 109 6.15 0.24 -11.86
C ILE A 109 7.47 0.12 -11.10
N THR A 110 7.53 -0.71 -10.07
CA THR A 110 8.73 -0.86 -9.23
C THR A 110 9.92 -1.43 -10.00
N SER A 111 9.71 -2.32 -10.96
CA SER A 111 10.77 -2.82 -11.84
C SER A 111 11.36 -1.73 -12.76
N ASN A 112 10.52 -0.80 -13.23
CA ASN A 112 11.01 0.34 -14.01
C ASN A 112 11.77 1.34 -13.13
N LEU A 113 11.33 1.55 -11.88
CA LEU A 113 12.04 2.40 -10.92
C LEU A 113 13.40 1.81 -10.53
N ASP A 114 13.46 0.51 -10.29
CA ASP A 114 14.72 -0.19 -9.96
C ASP A 114 15.76 -0.03 -11.07
N ARG A 115 15.35 -0.09 -12.33
CA ARG A 115 16.26 0.14 -13.50
C ARG A 115 16.91 1.52 -13.52
N ILE A 116 16.30 2.51 -12.89
CA ILE A 116 16.85 3.88 -12.79
C ILE A 116 17.43 4.16 -11.40
N GLY A 117 17.57 3.14 -10.56
CA GLY A 117 18.17 3.25 -9.23
C GLY A 117 17.28 3.82 -8.15
N ILE A 118 15.97 3.86 -8.35
CA ILE A 118 14.99 4.29 -7.34
C ILE A 118 14.48 3.08 -6.58
N SER A 119 14.69 3.07 -5.27
CA SER A 119 14.22 1.98 -4.42
C SER A 119 12.71 2.03 -4.21
N GLU A 120 12.13 0.87 -3.93
CA GLU A 120 10.71 0.76 -3.55
C GLU A 120 10.40 1.60 -2.30
N GLU A 121 11.31 1.63 -1.33
CA GLU A 121 11.17 2.43 -0.10
C GLU A 121 11.08 3.93 -0.41
N GLU A 122 11.94 4.44 -1.29
CA GLU A 122 11.91 5.84 -1.72
C GLU A 122 10.58 6.18 -2.41
N PHE A 123 10.11 5.30 -3.27
CA PHE A 123 8.83 5.48 -3.96
C PHE A 123 7.64 5.46 -3.00
N ILE A 124 7.61 4.54 -2.04
CA ILE A 124 6.56 4.50 -1.01
C ILE A 124 6.55 5.76 -0.15
N LYS A 125 7.71 6.28 0.23
CA LYS A 125 7.79 7.56 0.95
C LYS A 125 7.16 8.71 0.15
N TYR A 126 7.42 8.76 -1.13
CA TYR A 126 6.82 9.76 -2.01
C TYR A 126 5.30 9.62 -2.10
N LEU A 127 4.80 8.37 -2.23
CA LEU A 127 3.38 8.10 -2.26
C LEU A 127 2.68 8.44 -0.94
N ALA A 128 3.37 8.30 0.19
CA ALA A 128 2.81 8.60 1.51
C ALA A 128 2.39 10.08 1.62
N ASP A 129 3.10 10.99 0.97
CA ASP A 129 2.71 12.41 0.94
C ASP A 129 1.38 12.61 0.20
N ASP A 130 1.17 11.91 -0.91
CA ASP A 130 -0.10 11.96 -1.66
C ASP A 130 -1.26 11.32 -0.89
N ILE A 131 -1.00 10.19 -0.23
CA ILE A 131 -1.98 9.51 0.63
C ILE A 131 -2.37 10.41 1.81
N TYR A 132 -1.41 11.18 2.33
CA TYR A 132 -1.65 12.12 3.41
C TYR A 132 -2.72 13.16 3.04
N ASP A 133 -2.67 13.70 1.85
CA ASP A 133 -3.64 14.69 1.38
C ASP A 133 -5.01 14.05 1.03
N TYR A 134 -5.04 12.77 0.70
CA TYR A 134 -6.22 12.08 0.17
C TYR A 134 -7.23 11.61 1.24
N GLU A 135 -6.76 11.02 2.34
CA GLU A 135 -7.62 10.26 3.27
C GLU A 135 -7.68 10.83 4.71
N ASN A 136 -7.29 12.09 4.92
CA ASN A 136 -7.24 12.70 6.24
C ASN A 136 -6.46 11.86 7.27
N PRO A 137 -5.14 11.91 7.24
CA PRO A 137 -4.27 11.04 8.03
C PRO A 137 -4.30 11.34 9.53
N GLN A 138 -4.88 12.45 9.96
CA GLN A 138 -4.99 12.80 11.39
C GLN A 138 -5.69 11.67 12.16
N LYS A 139 -6.75 11.13 11.61
CA LYS A 139 -7.47 9.99 12.21
C LYS A 139 -6.59 8.74 12.34
N PHE A 140 -5.76 8.45 11.33
CA PHE A 140 -4.81 7.33 11.39
C PHE A 140 -3.76 7.57 12.48
N VAL A 141 -3.17 8.76 12.51
CA VAL A 141 -2.16 9.15 13.53
C VAL A 141 -2.74 9.13 14.94
N GLU A 142 -3.97 9.59 15.13
CA GLU A 142 -4.65 9.53 16.43
C GLU A 142 -4.89 8.09 16.88
N THR A 143 -5.32 7.23 15.97
CA THR A 143 -5.51 5.80 16.26
C THR A 143 -4.17 5.15 16.61
N LEU A 144 -3.12 5.44 15.87
CA LEU A 144 -1.77 4.95 16.14
C LEU A 144 -1.30 5.39 17.53
N LYS A 145 -1.45 6.66 17.88
CA LYS A 145 -1.11 7.19 19.20
C LYS A 145 -1.86 6.48 20.32
N LYS A 146 -3.16 6.26 20.17
CA LYS A 146 -3.98 5.54 21.17
C LYS A 146 -3.53 4.11 21.39
N GLN A 147 -3.05 3.43 20.36
CA GLN A 147 -2.55 2.06 20.46
C GLN A 147 -1.16 1.97 21.09
N LEU A 148 -0.32 2.99 20.93
CA LEU A 148 1.03 3.04 21.46
C LEU A 148 1.11 3.55 22.91
N LEU A 149 0.10 4.27 23.36
CA LEU A 149 -0.01 4.79 24.73
C LEU A 149 -0.88 3.89 25.61
#